data_c9ffc3dcc277446ee0e8057059db5914
#
_entry.id   c9ffc3dcc277446ee0e8057059db5914
#
_cell.length_a   1.000
_cell.length_b   1.000
_cell.length_c   1.000
_cell.angle_alpha   90.00
_cell.angle_beta   90.00
_cell.angle_gamma   90.00
#
_symmetry.space_group_name_H-M   'P 1'
#
loop_
_entity.id
_entity.type
_entity.pdbx_description
1 polymer ?
#
loop_
_entity_poly.entity_id
_entity_poly.type
_entity_poly.pdbx_seq_one_letter_code
_entity_poly.pdbx_strand_id
1 'polypeptide(L)'
;MQNKTQLILHLAYLFVILYADYETRKIMRKLFVLAGMLIGMAGTMMAQEDLDAKYATDLLPVGTKVPDLIDPENKAHPIDDFHGRCVVLDFWATWCGDCRKDLPEMKRLHALYDPQGVEFIGVSFDTTGKTLQDFMNKEQIRWRVISELKDMKESKMAKDYHIKWIPTMYLVDTEGRVILATVEIEKLKAKLKELQRTKQLVVPELAGQDRLPQYPGGITALLKKLSTITNYPVEAEHCGVKGTVTVSFFVEKDGTVSDVKAAKTVFTNRLSDKKFSKYSEIDKYAMREKAEGLLKDEAVRVVKTLSGWEPAMRRGELVRVMYTVPITFK
;
A
#
# COMPACT_ATOMS: atom_id res chain seq x y z
N MET A 1 15.86 67.53 63.44
CA MET A 1 15.05 66.98 62.30
C MET A 1 15.84 66.14 61.29
N GLN A 2 17.15 66.15 61.29
CA GLN A 2 18.01 65.41 60.36
C GLN A 2 18.06 63.91 60.56
N ASN A 3 17.78 63.40 61.77
CA ASN A 3 17.91 61.98 62.06
C ASN A 3 16.80 61.05 61.54
N LYS A 4 15.60 61.57 61.33
CA LYS A 4 14.45 60.75 60.80
C LYS A 4 14.54 60.46 59.29
N THR A 5 15.03 61.45 58.54
CA THR A 5 15.15 61.29 57.06
C THR A 5 16.25 60.32 56.68
N GLN A 6 17.38 60.30 57.47
CA GLN A 6 18.47 59.37 57.26
C GLN A 6 18.03 57.90 57.57
N LEU A 7 17.23 57.73 58.64
CA LEU A 7 16.73 56.41 59.03
C LEU A 7 15.71 55.86 57.95
N ILE A 8 14.88 56.74 57.43
CA ILE A 8 13.91 56.35 56.35
C ILE A 8 14.65 55.93 55.06
N LEU A 9 15.71 56.69 54.70
CA LEU A 9 16.55 56.36 53.55
C LEU A 9 17.31 55.02 53.74
N HIS A 10 17.79 54.76 54.95
CA HIS A 10 18.50 53.54 55.29
C HIS A 10 17.53 52.30 55.26
N LEU A 11 16.32 52.44 55.79
CA LEU A 11 15.30 51.45 55.78
C LEU A 11 14.78 51.18 54.32
N ALA A 12 14.62 52.23 53.51
CA ALA A 12 14.28 52.08 52.11
C ALA A 12 15.37 51.39 51.31
N TYR A 13 16.64 51.67 51.56
CA TYR A 13 17.77 51.00 50.93
C TYR A 13 17.89 49.53 51.36
N LEU A 14 17.68 49.20 52.62
CA LEU A 14 17.62 47.82 53.11
C LEU A 14 16.40 47.07 52.51
N PHE A 15 15.25 47.73 52.35
CA PHE A 15 14.06 47.13 51.75
C PHE A 15 14.28 46.84 50.27
N VAL A 16 14.95 47.75 49.54
CA VAL A 16 15.31 47.55 48.12
C VAL A 16 16.29 46.39 47.96
N ILE A 17 17.30 46.28 48.84
CA ILE A 17 18.25 45.16 48.79
C ILE A 17 17.55 43.83 49.12
N LEU A 18 16.73 43.81 50.17
CA LEU A 18 15.99 42.62 50.56
C LEU A 18 14.95 42.18 49.51
N TYR A 19 14.28 43.16 48.89
CA TYR A 19 13.33 42.89 47.84
C TYR A 19 14.02 42.41 46.53
N ALA A 20 15.12 43.05 46.15
CA ALA A 20 15.94 42.62 45.01
C ALA A 20 16.49 41.21 45.25
N ASP A 21 16.95 40.89 46.45
CA ASP A 21 17.43 39.54 46.78
C ASP A 21 16.30 38.51 46.75
N TYR A 22 15.10 38.86 47.19
CA TYR A 22 13.92 37.97 47.14
C TYR A 22 13.46 37.69 45.71
N GLU A 23 13.32 38.69 44.87
CA GLU A 23 12.91 38.50 43.45
C GLU A 23 14.01 37.80 42.65
N THR A 24 15.27 38.10 42.90
CA THR A 24 16.40 37.42 42.27
C THR A 24 16.44 35.93 42.65
N ARG A 25 16.18 35.60 43.91
CA ARG A 25 16.06 34.19 44.37
C ARG A 25 14.85 33.49 43.76
N LYS A 26 13.73 34.18 43.55
CA LYS A 26 12.53 33.64 42.93
C LYS A 26 12.75 33.38 41.45
N ILE A 27 13.45 34.28 40.74
CA ILE A 27 13.83 34.11 39.33
C ILE A 27 14.86 32.97 39.21
N MET A 28 15.87 32.95 40.05
CA MET A 28 16.88 31.89 40.10
C MET A 28 16.24 30.51 40.38
N ARG A 29 15.29 30.42 41.33
CA ARG A 29 14.54 29.18 41.58
C ARG A 29 13.75 28.72 40.34
N LYS A 30 13.07 29.63 39.61
CA LYS A 30 12.39 29.30 38.38
C LYS A 30 13.35 28.85 37.29
N LEU A 31 14.51 29.49 37.16
CA LEU A 31 15.55 29.08 36.21
C LEU A 31 16.17 27.73 36.59
N PHE A 32 16.40 27.44 37.88
CA PHE A 32 16.87 26.12 38.31
C PHE A 32 15.84 25.03 38.11
N VAL A 33 14.54 25.29 38.29
CA VAL A 33 13.47 24.34 37.98
C VAL A 33 13.36 24.11 36.48
N LEU A 34 13.44 25.16 35.66
CA LEU A 34 13.47 25.06 34.19
C LEU A 34 14.74 24.31 33.70
N ALA A 35 15.91 24.62 34.26
CA ALA A 35 17.14 23.94 33.93
C ALA A 35 17.11 22.47 34.38
N GLY A 36 16.54 22.16 35.54
CA GLY A 36 16.31 20.80 36.02
C GLY A 36 15.33 20.03 35.18
N MET A 37 14.24 20.66 34.64
CA MET A 37 13.34 20.05 33.68
C MET A 37 13.98 19.82 32.31
N LEU A 38 14.83 20.76 31.85
CA LEU A 38 15.60 20.59 30.60
C LEU A 38 16.64 19.48 30.69
N ILE A 39 17.33 19.37 31.85
CA ILE A 39 18.30 18.30 32.11
C ILE A 39 17.58 16.95 32.31
N GLY A 40 16.39 16.94 32.91
CA GLY A 40 15.55 15.75 33.05
C GLY A 40 14.98 15.26 31.71
N MET A 41 14.70 16.15 30.76
CA MET A 41 14.31 15.80 29.39
C MET A 41 15.48 15.35 28.51
N ALA A 42 16.69 15.82 28.78
CA ALA A 42 17.91 15.37 28.09
C ALA A 42 18.39 13.97 28.54
N GLY A 43 17.94 13.50 29.71
CA GLY A 43 18.39 12.24 30.31
C GLY A 43 17.67 10.97 29.86
N THR A 44 16.66 11.05 28.95
CA THR A 44 15.92 9.90 28.44
C THR A 44 15.87 9.80 26.90
N MET A 45 16.83 10.40 26.20
CA MET A 45 17.18 9.89 24.89
C MET A 45 17.93 8.55 25.14
N MET A 46 17.17 7.49 25.38
CA MET A 46 17.67 6.14 25.11
C MET A 46 18.21 6.20 23.71
N ALA A 47 19.49 6.01 23.53
CA ALA A 47 20.08 5.83 22.21
C ALA A 47 19.33 4.63 21.60
N GLN A 48 18.47 4.89 20.60
CA GLN A 48 17.80 3.84 19.88
C GLN A 48 18.90 2.97 19.28
N GLU A 49 18.87 1.67 19.58
CA GLU A 49 19.86 0.73 19.06
C GLU A 49 19.84 0.84 17.53
N ASP A 50 20.98 1.09 16.93
CA ASP A 50 21.11 1.15 15.46
C ASP A 50 21.06 -0.29 14.92
N LEU A 51 19.89 -0.71 14.50
CA LEU A 51 19.66 -2.06 14.00
C LEU A 51 20.40 -2.31 12.67
N ASP A 52 20.69 -1.28 11.89
CA ASP A 52 21.50 -1.43 10.68
C ASP A 52 22.94 -1.84 11.02
N ALA A 53 23.51 -1.32 12.08
CA ALA A 53 24.84 -1.73 12.54
C ALA A 53 24.93 -3.22 12.88
N LYS A 54 23.78 -3.83 13.19
CA LYS A 54 23.71 -5.25 13.59
C LYS A 54 23.27 -6.17 12.43
N TYR A 55 22.31 -5.74 11.61
CA TYR A 55 21.62 -6.60 10.67
C TYR A 55 21.77 -6.19 9.20
N ALA A 56 22.30 -4.98 8.92
CA ALA A 56 22.43 -4.45 7.56
C ALA A 56 23.88 -4.39 7.04
N THR A 57 24.84 -4.90 7.79
CA THR A 57 26.29 -4.81 7.47
C THR A 57 26.69 -5.49 6.17
N ASP A 58 25.96 -6.52 5.76
CA ASP A 58 26.27 -7.31 4.58
C ASP A 58 25.41 -6.95 3.36
N LEU A 59 24.46 -6.01 3.51
CA LEU A 59 23.58 -5.60 2.43
C LEU A 59 24.36 -4.97 1.26
N LEU A 60 23.76 -4.97 0.08
CA LEU A 60 24.36 -4.35 -1.10
C LEU A 60 24.71 -2.89 -0.82
N PRO A 61 25.97 -2.47 -1.07
CA PRO A 61 26.41 -1.09 -0.84
C PRO A 61 25.64 -0.07 -1.70
N VAL A 62 25.54 1.17 -1.20
CA VAL A 62 25.03 2.30 -1.96
C VAL A 62 25.83 2.45 -3.27
N GLY A 63 25.13 2.69 -4.38
CA GLY A 63 25.67 2.77 -5.75
C GLY A 63 25.73 1.44 -6.49
N THR A 64 25.53 0.30 -5.82
CA THR A 64 25.47 -1.01 -6.48
C THR A 64 24.20 -1.12 -7.33
N LYS A 65 24.32 -1.61 -8.57
CA LYS A 65 23.15 -1.98 -9.37
C LYS A 65 22.51 -3.24 -8.77
N VAL A 66 21.21 -3.18 -8.51
CA VAL A 66 20.50 -4.30 -7.89
C VAL A 66 20.27 -5.44 -8.90
N PRO A 67 20.23 -6.70 -8.43
CA PRO A 67 19.87 -7.84 -9.26
C PRO A 67 18.42 -7.82 -9.72
N ASP A 68 18.09 -8.63 -10.73
CA ASP A 68 16.71 -8.84 -11.18
C ASP A 68 15.88 -9.57 -10.11
N LEU A 69 14.59 -9.26 -10.07
CA LEU A 69 13.63 -9.98 -9.25
C LEU A 69 13.16 -11.25 -9.98
N ILE A 70 12.85 -12.32 -9.23
CA ILE A 70 12.54 -13.64 -9.79
C ILE A 70 11.19 -14.10 -9.24
N ASP A 71 10.29 -14.55 -10.13
CA ASP A 71 9.02 -15.16 -9.77
C ASP A 71 9.13 -16.69 -9.52
N PRO A 72 8.04 -17.37 -9.11
CA PRO A 72 8.06 -18.81 -8.84
C PRO A 72 8.41 -19.68 -10.05
N GLU A 73 8.20 -19.17 -11.26
CA GLU A 73 8.52 -19.87 -12.52
C GLU A 73 9.96 -19.61 -12.97
N ASN A 74 10.80 -19.02 -12.11
CA ASN A 74 12.17 -18.54 -12.39
C ASN A 74 12.25 -17.51 -13.53
N LYS A 75 11.16 -16.81 -13.81
CA LYS A 75 11.16 -15.71 -14.76
C LYS A 75 11.77 -14.48 -14.09
N ALA A 76 12.78 -13.91 -14.74
CA ALA A 76 13.37 -12.66 -14.30
C ALA A 76 12.43 -11.48 -14.58
N HIS A 77 12.32 -10.60 -13.60
CA HIS A 77 11.71 -9.28 -13.73
C HIS A 77 12.83 -8.26 -13.57
N PRO A 78 13.42 -7.79 -14.68
CA PRO A 78 14.51 -6.83 -14.63
C PRO A 78 14.11 -5.60 -13.83
N ILE A 79 15.01 -5.14 -12.97
CA ILE A 79 14.78 -3.87 -12.27
C ILE A 79 14.62 -2.71 -13.28
N ASP A 80 15.17 -2.90 -14.45
CA ASP A 80 15.06 -1.99 -15.58
C ASP A 80 13.62 -1.84 -16.10
N ASP A 81 12.71 -2.78 -15.83
CA ASP A 81 11.28 -2.62 -16.11
C ASP A 81 10.62 -1.49 -15.31
N PHE A 82 11.31 -1.00 -14.26
CA PHE A 82 10.88 0.11 -13.41
C PHE A 82 11.59 1.42 -13.72
N HIS A 83 12.22 1.52 -14.88
CA HIS A 83 12.99 2.69 -15.32
C HIS A 83 12.27 4.02 -15.14
N GLY A 84 13.03 5.01 -14.72
CA GLY A 84 12.58 6.37 -14.52
C GLY A 84 11.82 6.61 -13.21
N ARG A 85 11.70 5.58 -12.36
CA ARG A 85 11.12 5.69 -11.00
C ARG A 85 12.14 5.26 -9.97
N CYS A 86 12.10 5.88 -8.80
CA CYS A 86 12.71 5.28 -7.61
C CYS A 86 11.89 4.06 -7.20
N VAL A 87 12.55 3.02 -6.72
CA VAL A 87 11.89 1.77 -6.31
C VAL A 87 12.19 1.48 -4.85
N VAL A 88 11.16 1.23 -4.04
CA VAL A 88 11.27 0.62 -2.72
C VAL A 88 11.10 -0.89 -2.88
N LEU A 89 12.14 -1.64 -2.55
CA LEU A 89 12.07 -3.11 -2.42
C LEU A 89 11.94 -3.44 -0.93
N ASP A 90 10.82 -4.06 -0.55
CA ASP A 90 10.53 -4.47 0.82
C ASP A 90 10.61 -6.00 0.92
N PHE A 91 11.66 -6.52 1.56
CA PHE A 91 11.86 -7.94 1.81
C PHE A 91 11.19 -8.34 3.12
N TRP A 92 10.20 -9.21 3.04
CA TRP A 92 9.31 -9.51 4.15
C TRP A 92 8.71 -10.91 4.08
N ALA A 93 7.87 -11.28 5.06
CA ALA A 93 7.02 -12.46 5.01
C ALA A 93 5.79 -12.29 5.90
N THR A 94 4.72 -13.04 5.63
CA THR A 94 3.48 -12.98 6.41
C THR A 94 3.66 -13.44 7.86
N TRP A 95 4.59 -14.34 8.11
CA TRP A 95 4.95 -14.86 9.44
C TRP A 95 5.91 -13.97 10.23
N CYS A 96 6.53 -12.98 9.59
CA CYS A 96 7.48 -12.06 10.21
C CYS A 96 6.75 -11.05 11.13
N GLY A 97 7.01 -11.12 12.43
CA GLY A 97 6.38 -10.27 13.43
C GLY A 97 6.74 -8.78 13.28
N ASP A 98 8.01 -8.47 13.04
CA ASP A 98 8.49 -7.11 12.90
C ASP A 98 8.04 -6.50 11.57
N CYS A 99 8.02 -7.28 10.48
CA CYS A 99 7.44 -6.82 9.20
C CYS A 99 5.96 -6.41 9.34
N ARG A 100 5.19 -7.15 10.16
CA ARG A 100 3.79 -6.79 10.42
C ARG A 100 3.63 -5.53 11.27
N LYS A 101 4.59 -5.23 12.15
CA LYS A 101 4.61 -3.97 12.90
C LYS A 101 4.86 -2.78 11.98
N ASP A 102 5.72 -2.95 10.99
CA ASP A 102 6.08 -1.91 10.03
C ASP A 102 5.03 -1.70 8.93
N LEU A 103 4.18 -2.70 8.69
CA LEU A 103 3.18 -2.68 7.60
C LEU A 103 2.26 -1.45 7.61
N PRO A 104 1.75 -0.94 8.75
CA PRO A 104 0.96 0.28 8.75
C PRO A 104 1.71 1.51 8.23
N GLU A 105 3.00 1.63 8.57
CA GLU A 105 3.83 2.73 8.08
C GLU A 105 4.19 2.52 6.61
N MET A 106 4.50 1.30 6.18
CA MET A 106 4.74 0.99 4.76
C MET A 106 3.52 1.36 3.90
N LYS A 107 2.29 1.08 4.37
CA LYS A 107 1.05 1.51 3.70
C LYS A 107 0.95 3.03 3.57
N ARG A 108 1.36 3.78 4.60
CA ARG A 108 1.38 5.26 4.55
C ARG A 108 2.41 5.76 3.56
N LEU A 109 3.62 5.20 3.58
CA LEU A 109 4.68 5.56 2.65
C LEU A 109 4.25 5.27 1.21
N HIS A 110 3.68 4.10 0.92
CA HIS A 110 3.12 3.79 -0.38
C HIS A 110 2.06 4.81 -0.81
N ALA A 111 1.05 5.08 0.04
CA ALA A 111 -0.01 6.02 -0.30
C ALA A 111 0.52 7.45 -0.57
N LEU A 112 1.61 7.85 0.11
CA LEU A 112 2.19 9.17 -0.04
C LEU A 112 3.11 9.28 -1.27
N TYR A 113 3.95 8.28 -1.52
CA TYR A 113 5.05 8.38 -2.48
C TYR A 113 4.81 7.68 -3.82
N ASP A 114 3.89 6.71 -3.91
CA ASP A 114 3.53 6.10 -5.19
C ASP A 114 3.01 7.14 -6.20
N PRO A 115 2.10 8.08 -5.82
CA PRO A 115 1.70 9.17 -6.72
C PRO A 115 2.83 10.14 -7.07
N GLN A 116 3.93 10.12 -6.33
CA GLN A 116 5.11 10.95 -6.55
C GLN A 116 6.21 10.23 -7.35
N GLY A 117 5.90 9.10 -7.95
CA GLY A 117 6.82 8.37 -8.83
C GLY A 117 7.74 7.39 -8.11
N VAL A 118 7.41 6.97 -6.89
CA VAL A 118 8.11 5.87 -6.21
C VAL A 118 7.32 4.59 -6.38
N GLU A 119 7.91 3.58 -7.01
CA GLU A 119 7.32 2.24 -7.10
C GLU A 119 7.59 1.47 -5.81
N PHE A 120 6.60 0.70 -5.34
CA PHE A 120 6.76 -0.17 -4.18
C PHE A 120 6.62 -1.63 -4.62
N ILE A 121 7.58 -2.47 -4.25
CA ILE A 121 7.60 -3.89 -4.56
C ILE A 121 7.91 -4.66 -3.29
N GLY A 122 6.97 -5.50 -2.85
CA GLY A 122 7.23 -6.47 -1.80
C GLY A 122 7.94 -7.69 -2.38
N VAL A 123 8.98 -8.18 -1.72
CA VAL A 123 9.61 -9.45 -2.02
C VAL A 123 9.35 -10.40 -0.85
N SER A 124 8.49 -11.39 -1.07
CA SER A 124 8.02 -12.27 0.01
C SER A 124 8.79 -13.59 0.06
N PHE A 125 9.13 -14.00 1.30
CA PHE A 125 9.72 -15.31 1.62
C PHE A 125 8.68 -16.31 2.15
N ASP A 126 7.41 -16.13 1.77
CA ASP A 126 6.38 -17.11 2.04
C ASP A 126 6.53 -18.31 1.09
N THR A 127 6.36 -19.51 1.62
CA THR A 127 6.48 -20.77 0.84
C THR A 127 5.17 -21.20 0.20
N THR A 128 4.06 -20.53 0.53
CA THR A 128 2.73 -20.88 0.06
C THR A 128 2.02 -19.65 -0.53
N GLY A 129 1.77 -19.69 -1.82
CA GLY A 129 1.09 -18.59 -2.53
C GLY A 129 -0.30 -18.29 -1.99
N LYS A 130 -1.05 -19.31 -1.53
CA LYS A 130 -2.37 -19.12 -0.92
C LYS A 130 -2.29 -18.29 0.37
N THR A 131 -1.37 -18.63 1.28
CA THR A 131 -1.19 -17.90 2.54
C THR A 131 -0.81 -16.46 2.29
N LEU A 132 0.13 -16.22 1.36
CA LEU A 132 0.55 -14.89 0.94
C LEU A 132 -0.65 -14.09 0.39
N GLN A 133 -1.41 -14.67 -0.53
CA GLN A 133 -2.56 -13.99 -1.14
C GLN A 133 -3.68 -13.68 -0.14
N ASP A 134 -4.00 -14.62 0.76
CA ASP A 134 -5.01 -14.43 1.81
C ASP A 134 -4.58 -13.29 2.75
N PHE A 135 -3.30 -13.21 3.13
CA PHE A 135 -2.76 -12.13 3.95
C PHE A 135 -2.80 -10.78 3.23
N MET A 136 -2.35 -10.73 1.97
CA MET A 136 -2.38 -9.51 1.16
C MET A 136 -3.81 -8.96 1.04
N ASN A 137 -4.79 -9.83 0.81
CA ASN A 137 -6.20 -9.45 0.73
C ASN A 137 -6.72 -8.92 2.07
N LYS A 138 -6.41 -9.63 3.18
CA LYS A 138 -6.82 -9.24 4.54
C LYS A 138 -6.24 -7.88 4.91
N GLU A 139 -4.95 -7.70 4.68
CA GLU A 139 -4.23 -6.48 5.03
C GLU A 139 -4.38 -5.38 3.98
N GLN A 140 -5.04 -5.63 2.86
CA GLN A 140 -5.24 -4.68 1.76
C GLN A 140 -3.91 -4.14 1.21
N ILE A 141 -2.92 -5.01 1.03
CA ILE A 141 -1.66 -4.66 0.38
C ILE A 141 -1.94 -4.41 -1.10
N ARG A 142 -1.65 -3.20 -1.59
CA ARG A 142 -2.04 -2.74 -2.93
C ARG A 142 -0.87 -2.62 -3.90
N TRP A 143 0.35 -2.69 -3.41
CA TRP A 143 1.54 -2.72 -4.25
C TRP A 143 1.84 -4.12 -4.75
N ARG A 144 2.69 -4.19 -5.76
CA ARG A 144 3.11 -5.46 -6.37
C ARG A 144 3.92 -6.28 -5.35
N VAL A 145 3.63 -7.56 -5.28
CA VAL A 145 4.44 -8.52 -4.50
C VAL A 145 4.96 -9.60 -5.43
N ILE A 146 6.25 -9.89 -5.34
CA ILE A 146 6.97 -10.95 -6.04
C ILE A 146 7.45 -11.95 -4.99
N SER A 147 7.41 -13.23 -5.29
CA SER A 147 7.88 -14.31 -4.41
C SER A 147 8.36 -15.48 -5.25
N GLU A 148 9.45 -16.10 -4.85
CA GLU A 148 9.87 -17.41 -5.38
C GLU A 148 9.06 -18.57 -4.76
N LEU A 149 8.20 -18.30 -3.79
CA LEU A 149 7.55 -19.29 -2.92
C LEU A 149 8.55 -20.19 -2.21
N LYS A 150 9.67 -19.63 -1.82
CA LYS A 150 10.76 -20.26 -1.08
C LYS A 150 11.02 -19.50 0.20
N ASP A 151 11.48 -20.22 1.22
CA ASP A 151 11.97 -19.56 2.42
C ASP A 151 13.26 -18.75 2.14
N MET A 152 13.62 -17.88 3.06
CA MET A 152 14.75 -16.97 2.90
C MET A 152 16.09 -17.71 2.65
N LYS A 153 16.29 -18.91 3.21
CA LYS A 153 17.54 -19.68 3.06
C LYS A 153 17.68 -20.29 1.67
N GLU A 154 16.57 -20.67 1.07
CA GLU A 154 16.51 -21.29 -0.25
C GLU A 154 16.36 -20.27 -1.38
N SER A 155 15.84 -19.07 -1.08
CA SER A 155 15.59 -18.03 -2.04
C SER A 155 16.86 -17.55 -2.72
N LYS A 156 16.81 -17.49 -4.07
CA LYS A 156 17.88 -16.87 -4.86
C LYS A 156 17.91 -15.36 -4.64
N MET A 157 16.73 -14.71 -4.56
CA MET A 157 16.65 -13.27 -4.29
C MET A 157 17.27 -12.91 -2.94
N ALA A 158 17.06 -13.75 -1.89
CA ALA A 158 17.73 -13.53 -0.61
C ALA A 158 19.25 -13.57 -0.72
N LYS A 159 19.79 -14.47 -1.52
CA LYS A 159 21.25 -14.58 -1.75
C LYS A 159 21.79 -13.43 -2.56
N ASP A 160 21.12 -13.09 -3.65
CA ASP A 160 21.54 -12.02 -4.58
C ASP A 160 21.49 -10.63 -3.93
N TYR A 161 20.53 -10.39 -3.03
CA TYR A 161 20.37 -9.14 -2.28
C TYR A 161 21.01 -9.16 -0.89
N HIS A 162 21.73 -10.25 -0.57
CA HIS A 162 22.40 -10.46 0.72
C HIS A 162 21.47 -10.37 1.94
N ILE A 163 20.22 -10.81 1.81
CA ILE A 163 19.23 -10.76 2.87
C ILE A 163 19.49 -11.84 3.90
N LYS A 164 19.79 -11.43 5.13
CA LYS A 164 19.98 -12.31 6.30
C LYS A 164 18.95 -12.06 7.39
N TRP A 165 18.23 -10.96 7.28
CA TRP A 165 17.23 -10.51 8.23
C TRP A 165 16.03 -9.88 7.50
N ILE A 166 14.83 -9.94 8.08
CA ILE A 166 13.64 -9.22 7.63
C ILE A 166 12.92 -8.57 8.83
N PRO A 167 12.35 -7.36 8.66
CA PRO A 167 12.26 -6.63 7.41
C PRO A 167 13.61 -6.08 6.93
N THR A 168 13.83 -6.08 5.62
CA THR A 168 14.94 -5.37 4.98
C THR A 168 14.40 -4.59 3.79
N MET A 169 14.81 -3.33 3.68
CA MET A 169 14.33 -2.44 2.63
C MET A 169 15.50 -1.87 1.84
N TYR A 170 15.34 -1.86 0.53
CA TYR A 170 16.21 -1.10 -0.37
C TYR A 170 15.43 0.05 -0.99
N LEU A 171 16.03 1.21 -1.06
CA LEU A 171 15.59 2.29 -1.94
C LEU A 171 16.56 2.37 -3.09
N VAL A 172 16.02 2.29 -4.30
CA VAL A 172 16.76 2.18 -5.55
C VAL A 172 16.44 3.40 -6.40
N ASP A 173 17.44 3.98 -7.06
CA ASP A 173 17.26 5.13 -7.95
C ASP A 173 16.68 4.74 -9.31
N THR A 174 16.53 5.74 -10.17
CA THR A 174 15.99 5.58 -11.54
C THR A 174 16.91 4.79 -12.48
N GLU A 175 18.15 4.54 -12.09
CA GLU A 175 19.13 3.75 -12.84
C GLU A 175 19.28 2.32 -12.30
N GLY A 176 18.48 1.96 -11.30
CA GLY A 176 18.54 0.66 -10.65
C GLY A 176 19.68 0.52 -9.63
N ARG A 177 20.18 1.64 -9.06
CA ARG A 177 21.26 1.63 -8.07
C ARG A 177 20.73 1.87 -6.67
N VAL A 178 21.31 1.17 -5.71
CA VAL A 178 20.98 1.33 -4.27
C VAL A 178 21.31 2.76 -3.82
N ILE A 179 20.34 3.46 -3.24
CA ILE A 179 20.52 4.73 -2.52
C ILE A 179 20.37 4.58 -1.01
N LEU A 180 19.70 3.55 -0.57
CA LEU A 180 19.59 3.18 0.84
C LEU A 180 19.37 1.66 0.93
N ALA A 181 20.06 1.01 1.88
CA ALA A 181 19.77 -0.33 2.34
C ALA A 181 19.63 -0.28 3.86
N THR A 182 18.53 -0.75 4.42
CA THR A 182 18.22 -0.61 5.85
C THR A 182 17.26 -1.68 6.34
N VAL A 183 17.30 -1.99 7.64
CA VAL A 183 16.30 -2.80 8.33
C VAL A 183 15.33 -1.93 9.17
N GLU A 184 15.46 -0.61 9.10
CA GLU A 184 14.69 0.35 9.89
C GLU A 184 13.79 1.21 9.01
N ILE A 185 12.48 1.04 9.11
CA ILE A 185 11.49 1.78 8.30
C ILE A 185 11.59 3.30 8.47
N GLU A 186 12.01 3.77 9.66
CA GLU A 186 12.19 5.21 9.91
C GLU A 186 13.34 5.81 9.08
N LYS A 187 14.39 5.04 8.78
CA LYS A 187 15.48 5.47 7.88
C LYS A 187 14.99 5.55 6.43
N LEU A 188 14.19 4.58 5.97
CA LEU A 188 13.54 4.63 4.67
C LEU A 188 12.65 5.88 4.55
N LYS A 189 11.81 6.13 5.55
CA LYS A 189 10.94 7.31 5.61
C LYS A 189 11.73 8.62 5.57
N ALA A 190 12.79 8.71 6.36
CA ALA A 190 13.66 9.90 6.38
C ALA A 190 14.30 10.15 4.99
N LYS A 191 14.76 9.08 4.32
CA LYS A 191 15.38 9.19 2.99
C LYS A 191 14.37 9.58 1.91
N LEU A 192 13.18 9.00 1.90
CA LEU A 192 12.11 9.39 0.99
C LEU A 192 11.72 10.87 1.16
N LYS A 193 11.62 11.34 2.42
CA LYS A 193 11.36 12.74 2.72
C LYS A 193 12.49 13.67 2.26
N GLU A 194 13.74 13.24 2.38
CA GLU A 194 14.90 13.97 1.86
C GLU A 194 14.81 14.11 0.34
N LEU A 195 14.58 13.01 -0.40
CA LEU A 195 14.46 13.01 -1.86
C LEU A 195 13.28 13.89 -2.33
N GLN A 196 12.16 13.86 -1.63
CA GLN A 196 11.03 14.74 -1.90
C GLN A 196 11.42 16.22 -1.74
N ARG A 197 12.08 16.57 -0.62
CA ARG A 197 12.52 17.95 -0.33
C ARG A 197 13.53 18.46 -1.36
N THR A 198 14.43 17.59 -1.82
CA THR A 198 15.46 17.94 -2.81
C THR A 198 14.98 17.84 -4.26
N LYS A 199 13.69 17.52 -4.47
CA LYS A 199 13.07 17.31 -5.80
C LYS A 199 13.79 16.24 -6.65
N GLN A 200 14.38 15.28 -5.99
CA GLN A 200 15.04 14.13 -6.62
C GLN A 200 14.09 12.95 -6.87
N LEU A 201 12.87 13.00 -6.31
CA LEU A 201 11.81 12.12 -6.76
C LEU A 201 11.38 12.60 -8.14
N VAL A 202 11.85 11.90 -9.13
CA VAL A 202 11.40 12.12 -10.50
C VAL A 202 10.04 11.44 -10.61
N VAL A 203 8.98 12.24 -10.57
CA VAL A 203 7.77 11.81 -11.27
C VAL A 203 8.20 11.80 -12.72
N PRO A 204 8.33 10.63 -13.38
CA PRO A 204 8.57 10.65 -14.81
C PRO A 204 7.51 11.57 -15.39
N GLU A 205 7.90 12.56 -16.18
CA GLU A 205 6.97 13.44 -16.88
C GLU A 205 6.26 12.66 -17.99
N LEU A 206 5.69 11.53 -17.58
CA LEU A 206 4.70 10.72 -18.27
C LEU A 206 3.30 11.22 -17.91
N ALA A 207 3.22 12.40 -17.28
CA ALA A 207 2.00 13.17 -17.13
C ALA A 207 1.43 13.47 -18.53
N GLY A 208 0.65 12.53 -19.03
CA GLY A 208 0.04 12.52 -20.35
C GLY A 208 0.14 11.18 -21.08
N GLN A 209 0.97 10.25 -20.60
CA GLN A 209 1.15 8.95 -21.27
C GLN A 209 0.67 7.73 -20.44
N ASP A 210 0.57 7.85 -19.12
CA ASP A 210 -0.05 6.79 -18.31
C ASP A 210 -1.56 7.01 -18.29
N ARG A 211 -2.32 6.08 -18.81
CA ARG A 211 -3.78 6.08 -18.76
C ARG A 211 -4.32 4.70 -18.48
N LEU A 212 -5.35 4.64 -17.64
CA LEU A 212 -6.13 3.42 -17.47
C LEU A 212 -6.91 3.11 -18.76
N PRO A 213 -7.26 1.84 -18.99
CA PRO A 213 -8.10 1.50 -20.12
C PRO A 213 -9.44 2.22 -19.99
N GLN A 214 -9.91 2.78 -21.10
CA GLN A 214 -11.14 3.56 -21.10
C GLN A 214 -12.13 3.01 -22.14
N TYR A 215 -13.37 2.79 -21.71
CA TYR A 215 -14.43 2.46 -22.65
C TYR A 215 -14.87 3.71 -23.43
N PRO A 216 -15.19 3.62 -24.73
CA PRO A 216 -15.67 4.76 -25.52
C PRO A 216 -16.84 5.47 -24.85
N GLY A 217 -16.69 6.76 -24.56
CA GLY A 217 -17.67 7.54 -23.80
C GLY A 217 -17.62 7.36 -22.28
N GLY A 218 -16.56 6.70 -21.77
CA GLY A 218 -16.26 6.57 -20.34
C GLY A 218 -17.16 5.58 -19.59
N ILE A 219 -17.06 5.61 -18.26
CA ILE A 219 -17.77 4.66 -17.38
C ILE A 219 -19.30 4.73 -17.52
N THR A 220 -19.85 5.92 -17.77
CA THR A 220 -21.30 6.12 -17.95
C THR A 220 -21.80 5.41 -19.21
N ALA A 221 -21.06 5.50 -20.32
CA ALA A 221 -21.38 4.81 -21.54
C ALA A 221 -21.25 3.29 -21.39
N LEU A 222 -20.21 2.82 -20.68
CA LEU A 222 -20.03 1.41 -20.35
C LEU A 222 -21.23 0.87 -19.56
N LEU A 223 -21.60 1.52 -18.46
CA LEU A 223 -22.73 1.09 -17.62
C LEU A 223 -24.05 1.08 -18.38
N LYS A 224 -24.29 2.09 -19.22
CA LYS A 224 -25.46 2.14 -20.12
C LYS A 224 -25.44 0.99 -21.11
N LYS A 225 -24.30 0.72 -21.75
CA LYS A 225 -24.16 -0.41 -22.69
C LYS A 225 -24.44 -1.73 -21.97
N LEU A 226 -23.81 -1.97 -20.84
CA LEU A 226 -24.02 -3.18 -20.04
C LEU A 226 -25.49 -3.36 -19.67
N SER A 227 -26.18 -2.32 -19.18
CA SER A 227 -27.59 -2.40 -18.83
C SER A 227 -28.51 -2.70 -20.03
N THR A 228 -28.09 -2.30 -21.24
CA THR A 228 -28.88 -2.52 -22.48
C THR A 228 -28.72 -3.95 -23.02
N ILE A 229 -27.51 -4.52 -22.90
CA ILE A 229 -27.20 -5.84 -23.53
C ILE A 229 -27.26 -7.01 -22.54
N THR A 230 -27.42 -6.72 -21.23
CA THR A 230 -27.61 -7.75 -20.21
C THR A 230 -29.04 -8.26 -20.26
N ASN A 231 -29.20 -9.55 -20.53
CA ASN A 231 -30.49 -10.23 -20.45
C ASN A 231 -30.59 -10.94 -19.09
N TYR A 232 -31.77 -10.87 -18.49
CA TYR A 232 -32.01 -11.68 -17.31
C TYR A 232 -32.50 -13.06 -17.76
N PRO A 233 -31.71 -14.14 -17.48
CA PRO A 233 -32.13 -15.48 -17.93
C PRO A 233 -33.46 -15.86 -17.28
N VAL A 234 -34.43 -16.32 -18.09
CA VAL A 234 -35.81 -16.60 -17.68
C VAL A 234 -35.89 -17.59 -16.52
N GLU A 235 -35.03 -18.61 -16.49
CA GLU A 235 -35.00 -19.59 -15.41
C GLU A 235 -34.50 -18.97 -14.09
N ALA A 236 -33.51 -18.07 -14.16
CA ALA A 236 -33.00 -17.35 -12.97
C ALA A 236 -34.05 -16.37 -12.44
N GLU A 237 -34.73 -15.65 -13.34
CA GLU A 237 -35.84 -14.77 -13.02
C GLU A 237 -37.01 -15.54 -12.37
N HIS A 238 -37.37 -16.70 -12.93
CA HIS A 238 -38.40 -17.60 -12.39
C HIS A 238 -38.06 -18.06 -10.96
N CYS A 239 -36.76 -18.33 -10.68
CA CYS A 239 -36.28 -18.70 -9.35
C CYS A 239 -36.18 -17.50 -8.43
N GLY A 240 -36.26 -16.27 -8.91
CA GLY A 240 -36.13 -15.03 -8.13
C GLY A 240 -34.71 -14.82 -7.58
N VAL A 241 -33.69 -15.42 -8.22
CA VAL A 241 -32.29 -15.26 -7.81
C VAL A 241 -31.76 -13.96 -8.38
N LYS A 242 -31.51 -13.00 -7.50
CA LYS A 242 -31.00 -11.66 -7.85
C LYS A 242 -29.59 -11.46 -7.31
N GLY A 243 -28.88 -10.49 -7.82
CA GLY A 243 -27.58 -10.14 -7.25
C GLY A 243 -26.61 -9.52 -8.22
N THR A 244 -25.34 -9.49 -7.84
CA THR A 244 -24.27 -8.89 -8.62
C THR A 244 -23.18 -9.92 -8.91
N VAL A 245 -22.79 -10.01 -10.17
CA VAL A 245 -21.63 -10.74 -10.65
C VAL A 245 -20.56 -9.74 -11.02
N THR A 246 -19.44 -9.74 -10.30
CA THR A 246 -18.25 -8.99 -10.69
C THR A 246 -17.46 -9.82 -11.69
N VAL A 247 -17.33 -9.32 -12.90
CA VAL A 247 -16.57 -9.97 -13.97
C VAL A 247 -15.20 -9.31 -14.07
N SER A 248 -14.14 -10.12 -14.04
CA SER A 248 -12.77 -9.70 -14.35
C SER A 248 -12.39 -10.08 -15.77
N PHE A 249 -11.62 -9.23 -16.42
CA PHE A 249 -11.12 -9.44 -17.77
C PHE A 249 -9.88 -8.58 -18.01
N PHE A 250 -9.14 -8.88 -19.06
CA PHE A 250 -8.06 -7.99 -19.48
C PHE A 250 -8.50 -7.15 -20.67
N VAL A 251 -8.10 -5.89 -20.64
CA VAL A 251 -8.07 -5.04 -21.83
C VAL A 251 -6.70 -5.19 -22.47
N GLU A 252 -6.69 -5.71 -23.69
CA GLU A 252 -5.46 -5.96 -24.44
C GLU A 252 -4.90 -4.67 -25.06
N LYS A 253 -3.68 -4.74 -25.56
CA LYS A 253 -3.01 -3.61 -26.22
C LYS A 253 -3.73 -3.10 -27.48
N ASP A 254 -4.53 -3.94 -28.11
CA ASP A 254 -5.36 -3.60 -29.29
C ASP A 254 -6.78 -3.15 -28.95
N GLY A 255 -7.11 -3.03 -27.65
CA GLY A 255 -8.44 -2.64 -27.18
C GLY A 255 -9.47 -3.76 -27.19
N THR A 256 -9.06 -5.00 -27.44
CA THR A 256 -9.92 -6.17 -27.26
C THR A 256 -9.97 -6.62 -25.81
N VAL A 257 -10.94 -7.48 -25.47
CA VAL A 257 -11.04 -8.07 -24.13
C VAL A 257 -10.69 -9.55 -24.16
N SER A 258 -9.96 -10.01 -23.14
CA SER A 258 -9.53 -11.41 -22.99
C SER A 258 -9.69 -11.91 -21.55
N ASP A 259 -9.52 -13.22 -21.33
CA ASP A 259 -9.55 -13.87 -20.00
C ASP A 259 -10.76 -13.48 -19.14
N VAL A 260 -11.93 -13.36 -19.80
CA VAL A 260 -13.18 -12.94 -19.15
C VAL A 260 -13.72 -14.03 -18.23
N LYS A 261 -13.85 -13.73 -16.94
CA LYS A 261 -14.35 -14.68 -15.93
C LYS A 261 -15.13 -14.00 -14.82
N ALA A 262 -16.10 -14.71 -14.25
CA ALA A 262 -16.77 -14.27 -13.02
C ALA A 262 -15.79 -14.39 -11.84
N ALA A 263 -15.40 -13.26 -11.25
CA ALA A 263 -14.42 -13.18 -10.18
C ALA A 263 -15.05 -13.22 -8.79
N LYS A 264 -16.22 -12.58 -8.63
CA LYS A 264 -16.96 -12.52 -7.37
C LYS A 264 -18.45 -12.49 -7.65
N THR A 265 -19.22 -13.17 -6.80
CA THR A 265 -20.67 -13.16 -6.88
C THR A 265 -21.29 -12.87 -5.52
N VAL A 266 -22.36 -12.08 -5.53
CA VAL A 266 -23.19 -11.84 -4.35
C VAL A 266 -24.62 -12.00 -4.80
N PHE A 267 -25.24 -13.12 -4.43
CA PHE A 267 -26.62 -13.42 -4.78
C PHE A 267 -27.53 -13.36 -3.56
N THR A 268 -28.75 -12.88 -3.78
CA THR A 268 -29.86 -12.99 -2.84
C THR A 268 -30.82 -14.06 -3.35
N ASN A 269 -31.27 -14.92 -2.45
CA ASN A 269 -32.08 -16.07 -2.80
C ASN A 269 -33.51 -15.88 -2.32
N ARG A 270 -34.51 -16.11 -3.20
CA ARG A 270 -35.94 -16.04 -2.89
C ARG A 270 -36.74 -17.32 -3.19
N LEU A 271 -36.11 -18.49 -3.22
CA LEU A 271 -36.81 -19.77 -3.35
C LEU A 271 -37.74 -20.11 -2.13
N SER A 272 -38.01 -19.14 -1.26
CA SER A 272 -38.96 -19.25 -0.13
C SER A 272 -40.39 -18.97 -0.51
N ASP A 273 -40.70 -18.58 -1.75
CA ASP A 273 -42.05 -18.27 -2.18
C ASP A 273 -42.94 -19.52 -2.18
N LYS A 274 -44.24 -19.34 -1.93
CA LYS A 274 -45.25 -20.43 -1.92
C LYS A 274 -45.23 -21.31 -3.18
N LYS A 275 -44.85 -20.75 -4.33
CA LYS A 275 -44.73 -21.49 -5.60
C LYS A 275 -43.65 -22.59 -5.55
N PHE A 276 -42.66 -22.49 -4.66
CA PHE A 276 -41.57 -23.47 -4.49
C PHE A 276 -41.85 -24.45 -3.33
N SER A 277 -42.89 -24.28 -2.58
CA SER A 277 -43.20 -25.13 -1.40
C SER A 277 -43.38 -26.62 -1.72
N LYS A 278 -43.71 -26.94 -2.98
CA LYS A 278 -43.88 -28.32 -3.48
C LYS A 278 -42.58 -29.04 -3.82
N TYR A 279 -41.42 -28.32 -3.85
CA TYR A 279 -40.12 -28.88 -4.20
C TYR A 279 -39.38 -29.28 -2.93
N SER A 280 -38.60 -30.35 -3.03
CA SER A 280 -37.69 -30.75 -1.96
C SER A 280 -36.56 -29.71 -1.77
N GLU A 281 -35.90 -29.69 -0.62
CA GLU A 281 -34.74 -28.78 -0.40
C GLU A 281 -33.58 -29.10 -1.39
N ILE A 282 -33.44 -30.38 -1.79
CA ILE A 282 -32.44 -30.80 -2.79
C ILE A 282 -32.77 -30.17 -4.14
N ASP A 283 -34.05 -30.26 -4.58
CA ASP A 283 -34.47 -29.66 -5.84
C ASP A 283 -34.33 -28.15 -5.83
N LYS A 284 -34.68 -27.49 -4.73
CA LYS A 284 -34.50 -26.05 -4.55
C LYS A 284 -33.03 -25.64 -4.65
N TYR A 285 -32.15 -26.45 -4.03
CA TYR A 285 -30.71 -26.22 -4.13
C TYR A 285 -30.20 -26.33 -5.56
N ALA A 286 -30.58 -27.39 -6.28
CA ALA A 286 -30.19 -27.59 -7.66
C ALA A 286 -30.72 -26.48 -8.59
N MET A 287 -31.98 -26.05 -8.39
CA MET A 287 -32.60 -24.94 -9.15
C MET A 287 -31.85 -23.63 -8.91
N ARG A 288 -31.45 -23.38 -7.67
CA ARG A 288 -30.66 -22.19 -7.32
C ARG A 288 -29.28 -22.21 -7.96
N GLU A 289 -28.57 -23.30 -7.82
CA GLU A 289 -27.23 -23.45 -8.40
C GLU A 289 -27.25 -23.24 -9.91
N LYS A 290 -28.24 -23.85 -10.59
CA LYS A 290 -28.46 -23.63 -12.01
C LYS A 290 -28.73 -22.16 -12.34
N ALA A 291 -29.61 -21.51 -11.60
CA ALA A 291 -29.95 -20.11 -11.80
C ALA A 291 -28.73 -19.18 -11.59
N GLU A 292 -27.94 -19.40 -10.53
CA GLU A 292 -26.70 -18.68 -10.26
C GLU A 292 -25.66 -18.90 -11.37
N GLY A 293 -25.58 -20.12 -11.92
CA GLY A 293 -24.73 -20.45 -13.08
C GLY A 293 -25.12 -19.61 -14.30
N LEU A 294 -26.42 -19.58 -14.64
CA LEU A 294 -26.94 -18.80 -15.78
C LEU A 294 -26.64 -17.29 -15.63
N LEU A 295 -26.73 -16.74 -14.42
CA LEU A 295 -26.38 -15.32 -14.19
C LEU A 295 -24.89 -15.06 -14.39
N LYS A 296 -24.02 -16.00 -13.96
CA LYS A 296 -22.56 -15.91 -14.21
C LYS A 296 -22.25 -15.98 -15.70
N ASP A 297 -22.85 -16.93 -16.40
CA ASP A 297 -22.64 -17.12 -17.83
C ASP A 297 -23.10 -15.91 -18.64
N GLU A 298 -24.25 -15.35 -18.32
CA GLU A 298 -24.74 -14.13 -18.95
C GLU A 298 -23.82 -12.93 -18.66
N ALA A 299 -23.37 -12.76 -17.45
CA ALA A 299 -22.44 -11.69 -17.11
C ALA A 299 -21.12 -11.80 -17.91
N VAL A 300 -20.57 -13.01 -18.01
CA VAL A 300 -19.36 -13.29 -18.81
C VAL A 300 -19.63 -13.05 -20.29
N ARG A 301 -20.79 -13.53 -20.83
CA ARG A 301 -21.19 -13.30 -22.21
C ARG A 301 -21.21 -11.81 -22.55
N VAL A 302 -21.85 -11.02 -21.72
CA VAL A 302 -21.99 -9.57 -21.92
C VAL A 302 -20.64 -8.90 -22.01
N VAL A 303 -19.72 -9.20 -21.10
CA VAL A 303 -18.38 -8.60 -21.09
C VAL A 303 -17.56 -9.03 -22.31
N LYS A 304 -17.69 -10.28 -22.76
CA LYS A 304 -17.03 -10.77 -23.99
C LYS A 304 -17.46 -10.02 -25.27
N THR A 305 -18.62 -9.37 -25.25
CA THR A 305 -19.11 -8.58 -26.41
C THR A 305 -18.61 -7.13 -26.39
N LEU A 306 -17.96 -6.72 -25.32
CA LEU A 306 -17.39 -5.37 -25.24
C LEU A 306 -16.17 -5.26 -26.16
N SER A 307 -16.13 -4.19 -26.93
CA SER A 307 -15.03 -3.90 -27.86
C SER A 307 -14.78 -2.41 -27.94
N GLY A 308 -13.69 -2.04 -28.60
CA GLY A 308 -13.36 -0.64 -28.86
C GLY A 308 -12.82 0.09 -27.65
N TRP A 309 -12.30 -0.62 -26.66
CA TRP A 309 -11.60 0.01 -25.54
C TRP A 309 -10.39 0.80 -26.04
N GLU A 310 -10.20 1.96 -25.47
CA GLU A 310 -8.89 2.60 -25.50
C GLU A 310 -7.99 1.83 -24.54
N PRO A 311 -6.90 1.21 -25.03
CA PRO A 311 -6.03 0.41 -24.17
C PRO A 311 -5.34 1.28 -23.15
N ALA A 312 -4.97 0.64 -22.03
CA ALA A 312 -4.10 1.29 -21.05
C ALA A 312 -2.77 1.65 -21.70
N MET A 313 -2.23 2.76 -21.30
CA MET A 313 -0.89 3.17 -21.66
C MET A 313 -0.07 3.32 -20.40
N ARG A 314 1.13 2.80 -20.39
CA ARG A 314 2.10 2.96 -19.31
C ARG A 314 3.44 3.35 -19.93
N ARG A 315 3.95 4.51 -19.52
CA ARG A 315 5.23 5.06 -20.05
C ARG A 315 5.27 5.19 -21.56
N GLY A 316 4.14 5.57 -22.17
CA GLY A 316 4.06 5.70 -23.62
C GLY A 316 3.87 4.39 -24.38
N GLU A 317 3.87 3.24 -23.71
CA GLU A 317 3.62 1.94 -24.30
C GLU A 317 2.21 1.44 -23.97
N LEU A 318 1.56 0.83 -24.96
CA LEU A 318 0.28 0.15 -24.73
C LEU A 318 0.52 -1.10 -23.88
N VAL A 319 -0.23 -1.22 -22.79
CA VAL A 319 -0.10 -2.33 -21.85
C VAL A 319 -1.42 -3.07 -21.67
N ARG A 320 -1.32 -4.36 -21.44
CA ARG A 320 -2.42 -5.23 -21.04
C ARG A 320 -2.74 -4.98 -19.56
N VAL A 321 -4.00 -4.66 -19.24
CA VAL A 321 -4.40 -4.36 -17.86
C VAL A 321 -5.68 -5.10 -17.50
N MET A 322 -5.71 -5.68 -16.31
CA MET A 322 -6.90 -6.29 -15.74
C MET A 322 -7.92 -5.23 -15.34
N TYR A 323 -9.16 -5.43 -15.74
CA TYR A 323 -10.29 -4.58 -15.40
C TYR A 323 -11.44 -5.39 -14.78
N THR A 324 -12.29 -4.73 -14.01
CA THR A 324 -13.45 -5.40 -13.42
C THR A 324 -14.70 -4.55 -13.57
N VAL A 325 -15.81 -5.20 -13.84
CA VAL A 325 -17.12 -4.54 -13.88
C VAL A 325 -18.16 -5.33 -13.11
N PRO A 326 -19.03 -4.66 -12.32
CA PRO A 326 -20.16 -5.30 -11.68
C PRO A 326 -21.36 -5.35 -12.67
N ILE A 327 -21.96 -6.53 -12.83
CA ILE A 327 -23.22 -6.73 -13.56
C ILE A 327 -24.28 -7.12 -12.54
N THR A 328 -25.33 -6.32 -12.45
CA THR A 328 -26.39 -6.48 -11.45
C THR A 328 -27.68 -6.94 -12.10
N PHE A 329 -28.21 -8.05 -11.60
CA PHE A 329 -29.52 -8.62 -11.93
C PHE A 329 -30.50 -8.25 -10.80
N LYS A 330 -31.58 -7.52 -11.14
CA LYS A 330 -32.53 -6.92 -10.18
C LYS A 330 -33.90 -7.59 -10.22
#